data_bea8f78aeefa09ac5256458994437e2a
#
_entry.id   bea8f78aeefa09ac5256458994437e2a
#
_cell.length_a   1.000
_cell.length_b   1.000
_cell.length_c   1.000
_cell.angle_alpha   90.00
_cell.angle_beta   90.00
_cell.angle_gamma   90.00
#
_symmetry.space_group_name_H-M   'P 1'
#
loop_
_entity.id
_entity.type
_entity.pdbx_description
1 polymer ?
#
loop_
_entity_poly.entity_id
_entity_poly.type
_entity_poly.pdbx_seq_one_letter_code
_entity_poly.pdbx_strand_id
1 'polypeptide(L)'
;MNITDDIKYIGVNDHKIDLFEGQYTVPNGIAYNSYAIMDEKIAIMDTVDAGFTHEWMSNLQTTLGERKPDYLIVQHMEPDHSANIVHFTESYPEAKIVASAKAFAMMKNFFGTDFADKQMVVGEGDTLSLGRHQLTFVTAPMVHWPEVIVTYDSTDKVLF
;
A
#
# COMPACT_ATOMS: atom_id res chain seq x y z
N MET A 1 -8.77 10.38 8.73
CA MET A 1 -9.73 11.08 7.81
C MET A 1 -10.45 10.04 6.97
N ASN A 2 -11.72 10.22 6.62
CA ASN A 2 -12.43 9.30 5.74
C ASN A 2 -12.44 9.87 4.32
N ILE A 3 -12.12 9.06 3.32
CA ILE A 3 -12.26 9.40 1.89
C ILE A 3 -13.70 9.12 1.48
N THR A 4 -14.20 7.92 1.83
CA THR A 4 -15.61 7.54 1.74
C THR A 4 -16.04 6.90 3.07
N ASP A 5 -17.23 6.30 3.12
CA ASP A 5 -17.68 5.59 4.34
C ASP A 5 -16.81 4.37 4.66
N ASP A 6 -16.23 3.73 3.65
CA ASP A 6 -15.42 2.51 3.82
C ASP A 6 -13.93 2.74 3.56
N ILE A 7 -13.54 3.78 2.82
CA ILE A 7 -12.14 4.08 2.53
C ILE A 7 -11.59 5.08 3.54
N LYS A 8 -10.62 4.63 4.35
CA LYS A 8 -10.01 5.39 5.44
C LYS A 8 -8.57 5.75 5.10
N TYR A 9 -8.19 7.02 5.29
CA TYR A 9 -6.79 7.42 5.23
C TYR A 9 -6.07 6.96 6.51
N ILE A 10 -5.00 6.22 6.35
CA ILE A 10 -4.14 5.71 7.42
C ILE A 10 -2.67 6.13 7.24
N GLY A 11 -2.38 6.94 6.23
CA GLY A 11 -1.05 7.48 5.96
C GLY A 11 -0.55 8.44 7.04
N VAL A 12 0.60 9.04 6.79
CA VAL A 12 1.27 9.95 7.71
C VAL A 12 1.74 11.22 6.99
N ASN A 13 1.93 12.30 7.74
CA ASN A 13 2.44 13.57 7.21
C ASN A 13 3.79 13.89 7.84
N ASP A 14 4.83 13.92 7.01
CA ASP A 14 6.16 14.32 7.43
C ASP A 14 6.34 15.84 7.24
N HIS A 15 6.25 16.58 8.34
CA HIS A 15 6.47 18.01 8.38
C HIS A 15 7.91 18.41 8.68
N LYS A 16 8.83 17.43 8.82
CA LYS A 16 10.23 17.68 9.19
C LYS A 16 11.17 17.60 8.02
N ILE A 17 10.80 16.84 7.00
CA ILE A 17 11.61 16.71 5.79
C ILE A 17 11.55 18.02 5.00
N ASP A 18 12.70 18.49 4.53
CA ASP A 18 12.85 19.66 3.67
C ASP A 18 13.31 19.30 2.25
N LEU A 19 13.87 18.09 2.09
CA LEU A 19 14.43 17.63 0.82
C LEU A 19 14.05 16.15 0.58
N PHE A 20 13.02 15.91 -0.22
CA PHE A 20 12.59 14.57 -0.59
C PHE A 20 13.52 13.94 -1.62
N GLU A 21 13.84 12.65 -1.50
CA GLU A 21 14.81 11.91 -2.31
C GLU A 21 16.19 12.56 -2.42
N GLY A 22 16.55 13.44 -1.49
CA GLY A 22 17.81 14.16 -1.52
C GLY A 22 17.90 15.24 -2.63
N GLN A 23 16.81 15.55 -3.33
CA GLN A 23 16.81 16.47 -4.48
C GLN A 23 15.59 17.39 -4.60
N TYR A 24 14.42 16.96 -4.14
CA TYR A 24 13.19 17.75 -4.28
C TYR A 24 12.91 18.55 -3.03
N THR A 25 12.96 19.87 -3.13
CA THR A 25 12.60 20.76 -2.01
C THR A 25 11.12 20.65 -1.69
N VAL A 26 10.79 20.33 -0.44
CA VAL A 26 9.42 20.15 0.06
C VAL A 26 9.17 21.07 1.28
N PRO A 27 9.01 22.38 1.06
CA PRO A 27 8.98 23.37 2.15
C PRO A 27 7.81 23.22 3.12
N ASN A 28 6.79 22.46 2.72
CA ASN A 28 5.62 22.15 3.56
C ASN A 28 5.62 20.69 4.06
N GLY A 29 6.72 19.96 3.85
CA GLY A 29 6.79 18.52 4.11
C GLY A 29 6.15 17.68 3.01
N ILE A 30 5.93 16.40 3.27
CA ILE A 30 5.34 15.42 2.35
C ILE A 30 4.32 14.54 3.06
N ALA A 31 3.31 14.07 2.34
CA ALA A 31 2.38 13.05 2.83
C ALA A 31 2.75 11.69 2.23
N TYR A 32 2.94 10.70 3.09
CA TYR A 32 3.06 9.29 2.68
C TYR A 32 1.66 8.68 2.74
N ASN A 33 1.09 8.45 1.57
CA ASN A 33 -0.31 8.07 1.45
C ASN A 33 -0.49 6.56 1.58
N SER A 34 -1.32 6.16 2.52
CA SER A 34 -1.78 4.79 2.69
C SER A 34 -3.25 4.79 3.08
N TYR A 35 -4.00 3.78 2.62
CA TYR A 35 -5.45 3.72 2.84
C TYR A 35 -5.86 2.32 3.27
N ALA A 36 -6.94 2.22 4.05
CA ALA A 36 -7.63 0.98 4.35
C ALA A 36 -9.01 0.98 3.70
N ILE A 37 -9.31 -0.04 2.91
CA ILE A 37 -10.65 -0.30 2.36
C ILE A 37 -11.31 -1.33 3.28
N MET A 38 -12.35 -0.88 4.00
CA MET A 38 -13.02 -1.65 5.05
C MET A 38 -14.28 -2.30 4.48
N ASP A 39 -14.17 -3.58 4.08
CA ASP A 39 -15.27 -4.35 3.49
C ASP A 39 -15.37 -5.73 4.16
N GLU A 40 -16.02 -6.72 3.55
CA GLU A 40 -16.01 -8.12 4.01
C GLU A 40 -14.57 -8.60 4.17
N LYS A 41 -13.75 -8.37 3.13
CA LYS A 41 -12.28 -8.46 3.18
C LYS A 41 -11.68 -7.06 3.24
N ILE A 42 -10.60 -6.92 3.97
CA ILE A 42 -9.92 -5.64 4.16
C ILE A 42 -8.66 -5.60 3.31
N ALA A 43 -8.54 -4.55 2.50
CA ALA A 43 -7.32 -4.26 1.75
C ALA A 43 -6.64 -3.00 2.28
N ILE A 44 -5.31 -3.07 2.43
CA ILE A 44 -4.44 -1.95 2.76
C ILE A 44 -3.71 -1.54 1.49
N MET A 45 -3.75 -0.24 1.15
CA MET A 45 -3.14 0.33 -0.04
C MET A 45 -1.81 0.97 0.34
N ASP A 46 -0.71 0.39 -0.12
CA ASP A 46 0.67 0.76 0.18
C ASP A 46 1.01 0.86 1.68
N THR A 47 2.27 1.06 1.97
CA THR A 47 2.78 1.40 3.30
C THR A 47 3.31 2.83 3.30
N VAL A 48 4.21 3.17 4.20
CA VAL A 48 4.81 4.50 4.33
C VAL A 48 6.32 4.40 4.54
N ASP A 49 7.02 5.54 4.57
CA ASP A 49 8.45 5.61 4.88
C ASP A 49 8.78 4.97 6.24
N ALA A 50 9.98 4.37 6.33
CA ALA A 50 10.46 3.64 7.52
C ALA A 50 10.53 4.51 8.79
N GLY A 51 10.74 5.81 8.65
CA GLY A 51 10.75 6.75 9.79
C GLY A 51 9.40 6.86 10.49
N PHE A 52 8.34 6.42 9.86
CA PHE A 52 6.96 6.52 10.35
C PHE A 52 6.28 5.17 10.62
N THR A 53 7.05 4.08 10.68
CA THR A 53 6.54 2.72 10.94
C THR A 53 5.57 2.68 12.12
N HIS A 54 5.96 3.25 13.26
CA HIS A 54 5.15 3.19 14.49
C HIS A 54 3.84 3.97 14.36
N GLU A 55 3.88 5.17 13.80
CA GLU A 55 2.69 6.00 13.59
C GLU A 55 1.71 5.33 12.62
N TRP A 56 2.21 4.85 11.48
CA TRP A 56 1.42 4.14 10.49
C TRP A 56 0.78 2.86 11.06
N MET A 57 1.54 2.04 11.76
CA MET A 57 1.00 0.82 12.41
C MET A 57 -0.07 1.15 13.46
N SER A 58 0.09 2.24 14.19
CA SER A 58 -0.92 2.72 15.15
C SER A 58 -2.20 3.18 14.44
N ASN A 59 -2.07 3.93 13.33
CA ASN A 59 -3.20 4.36 12.51
C ASN A 59 -3.95 3.15 11.93
N LEU A 60 -3.19 2.17 11.42
CA LEU A 60 -3.73 0.92 10.90
C LEU A 60 -4.49 0.14 11.98
N GLN A 61 -3.88 -0.12 13.14
CA GLN A 61 -4.51 -0.84 14.24
C GLN A 61 -5.77 -0.14 14.75
N THR A 62 -5.73 1.18 14.88
CA THR A 62 -6.89 1.98 15.30
C THR A 62 -8.05 1.87 14.31
N THR A 63 -7.73 1.86 13.00
CA THR A 63 -8.73 1.74 11.94
C THR A 63 -9.34 0.34 11.87
N LEU A 64 -8.50 -0.69 12.02
CA LEU A 64 -8.93 -2.09 11.96
C LEU A 64 -9.78 -2.51 13.18
N GLY A 65 -9.52 -1.93 14.37
CA GLY A 65 -10.10 -2.39 15.64
C GLY A 65 -9.72 -3.85 15.90
N GLU A 66 -10.71 -4.73 16.03
CA GLU A 66 -10.49 -6.18 16.25
C GLU A 66 -10.33 -6.98 14.94
N ARG A 67 -10.55 -6.36 13.80
CA ARG A 67 -10.44 -7.01 12.50
C ARG A 67 -8.98 -7.11 12.06
N LYS A 68 -8.73 -8.01 11.11
CA LYS A 68 -7.41 -8.18 10.49
C LYS A 68 -7.51 -7.89 8.99
N PRO A 69 -6.45 -7.35 8.37
CA PRO A 69 -6.43 -7.17 6.93
C PRO A 69 -6.25 -8.51 6.23
N ASP A 70 -6.89 -8.65 5.07
CA ASP A 70 -6.72 -9.80 4.17
C ASP A 70 -5.62 -9.55 3.15
N TYR A 71 -5.44 -8.28 2.73
CA TYR A 71 -4.53 -7.91 1.66
C TYR A 71 -3.70 -6.67 2.00
N LEU A 72 -2.44 -6.69 1.59
CA LEU A 72 -1.61 -5.51 1.37
C LEU A 72 -1.40 -5.37 -0.14
N ILE A 73 -1.94 -4.30 -0.74
CA ILE A 73 -1.76 -3.98 -2.15
C ILE A 73 -0.57 -3.04 -2.26
N VAL A 74 0.49 -3.50 -2.91
CA VAL A 74 1.73 -2.72 -3.12
C VAL A 74 1.73 -2.23 -4.56
N GLN A 75 1.46 -0.94 -4.73
CA GLN A 75 1.38 -0.32 -6.05
C GLN A 75 2.74 0.14 -6.54
N HIS A 76 3.64 0.47 -5.60
CA HIS A 76 4.96 1.00 -5.89
C HIS A 76 6.00 0.53 -4.87
N MET A 77 7.25 0.35 -5.32
CA MET A 77 8.34 -0.18 -4.51
C MET A 77 9.31 0.88 -4.00
N GLU A 78 9.04 2.16 -4.25
CA GLU A 78 9.80 3.24 -3.62
C GLU A 78 9.66 3.16 -2.09
N PRO A 79 10.72 3.50 -1.31
CA PRO A 79 10.71 3.28 0.14
C PRO A 79 9.55 3.91 0.90
N ASP A 80 9.03 5.04 0.44
CA ASP A 80 7.87 5.71 1.04
C ASP A 80 6.53 5.00 0.80
N HIS A 81 6.51 3.99 -0.07
CA HIS A 81 5.39 3.09 -0.31
C HIS A 81 5.63 1.67 0.24
N SER A 82 6.89 1.24 0.36
CA SER A 82 7.22 -0.18 0.55
C SER A 82 7.98 -0.51 1.82
N ALA A 83 8.54 0.46 2.55
CA ALA A 83 9.48 0.20 3.63
C ALA A 83 8.89 -0.64 4.78
N ASN A 84 7.57 -0.64 4.96
CA ASN A 84 6.93 -1.36 6.06
C ASN A 84 6.28 -2.69 5.66
N ILE A 85 6.55 -3.23 4.45
CA ILE A 85 6.01 -4.52 4.01
C ILE A 85 6.40 -5.65 4.97
N VAL A 86 7.65 -5.69 5.44
CA VAL A 86 8.12 -6.70 6.40
C VAL A 86 7.36 -6.58 7.72
N HIS A 87 7.28 -5.38 8.30
CA HIS A 87 6.56 -5.15 9.55
C HIS A 87 5.07 -5.49 9.45
N PHE A 88 4.45 -5.19 8.30
CA PHE A 88 3.06 -5.58 8.05
C PHE A 88 2.90 -7.09 8.03
N THR A 89 3.75 -7.82 7.31
CA THR A 89 3.64 -9.28 7.17
C THR A 89 3.96 -10.03 8.45
N GLU A 90 4.82 -9.48 9.31
CA GLU A 90 5.08 -10.01 10.66
C GLU A 90 3.88 -9.82 11.58
N SER A 91 3.21 -8.66 11.50
CA SER A 91 2.05 -8.33 12.32
C SER A 91 0.76 -9.03 11.85
N TYR A 92 0.65 -9.29 10.56
CA TYR A 92 -0.51 -9.91 9.92
C TYR A 92 -0.11 -11.08 9.02
N PRO A 93 0.34 -12.21 9.61
CA PRO A 93 0.94 -13.31 8.87
C PRO A 93 0.00 -14.01 7.90
N GLU A 94 -1.32 -13.88 8.08
CA GLU A 94 -2.33 -14.48 7.20
C GLU A 94 -2.64 -13.61 5.96
N ALA A 95 -2.28 -12.33 5.99
CA ALA A 95 -2.54 -11.41 4.88
C ALA A 95 -1.72 -11.79 3.65
N LYS A 96 -2.31 -11.61 2.46
CA LYS A 96 -1.62 -11.75 1.17
C LYS A 96 -1.07 -10.40 0.72
N ILE A 97 0.06 -10.44 0.01
CA ILE A 97 0.60 -9.27 -0.69
C ILE A 97 0.12 -9.33 -2.14
N VAL A 98 -0.52 -8.28 -2.59
CA VAL A 98 -1.01 -8.13 -3.97
C VAL A 98 -0.11 -7.11 -4.68
N ALA A 99 0.56 -7.53 -5.73
CA ALA A 99 1.50 -6.67 -6.45
C ALA A 99 1.82 -7.22 -7.85
N SER A 100 2.49 -6.43 -8.68
CA SER A 100 3.01 -6.92 -9.95
C SER A 100 4.14 -7.95 -9.75
N ALA A 101 4.34 -8.84 -10.73
CA ALA A 101 5.45 -9.81 -10.70
C ALA A 101 6.81 -9.13 -10.54
N LYS A 102 6.97 -7.93 -11.12
CA LYS A 102 8.21 -7.16 -11.02
C LYS A 102 8.42 -6.59 -9.61
N ALA A 103 7.35 -6.15 -8.93
CA ALA A 103 7.42 -5.70 -7.54
C ALA A 103 7.91 -6.83 -6.62
N PHE A 104 7.44 -8.07 -6.79
CA PHE A 104 7.94 -9.21 -6.01
C PHE A 104 9.43 -9.49 -6.26
N ALA A 105 9.90 -9.37 -7.51
CA ALA A 105 11.32 -9.46 -7.80
C ALA A 105 12.13 -8.35 -7.11
N MET A 106 11.59 -7.14 -7.01
CA MET A 106 12.21 -6.03 -6.28
C MET A 106 12.18 -6.25 -4.77
N MET A 107 11.09 -6.79 -4.20
CA MET A 107 11.01 -7.17 -2.77
C MET A 107 12.13 -8.12 -2.39
N LYS A 108 12.43 -9.09 -3.26
CA LYS A 108 13.55 -10.02 -3.05
C LYS A 108 14.89 -9.30 -2.95
N ASN A 109 15.11 -8.29 -3.79
CA ASN A 109 16.34 -7.51 -3.76
C ASN A 109 16.42 -6.57 -2.53
N PHE A 110 15.30 -5.99 -2.12
CA PHE A 110 15.25 -5.01 -1.04
C PHE A 110 15.24 -5.66 0.34
N PHE A 111 14.49 -6.76 0.48
CA PHE A 111 14.24 -7.39 1.78
C PHE A 111 14.87 -8.78 1.93
N GLY A 112 15.49 -9.32 0.88
CA GLY A 112 16.05 -10.68 0.87
C GLY A 112 14.99 -11.79 0.77
N THR A 113 13.71 -11.44 0.66
CA THR A 113 12.57 -12.35 0.49
C THR A 113 11.59 -11.80 -0.53
N ASP A 114 10.98 -12.69 -1.31
CA ASP A 114 9.89 -12.38 -2.23
C ASP A 114 8.52 -12.71 -1.64
N PHE A 115 8.46 -13.15 -0.39
CA PHE A 115 7.22 -13.56 0.30
C PHE A 115 6.43 -14.62 -0.47
N ALA A 116 7.10 -15.63 -1.04
CA ALA A 116 6.52 -16.60 -1.99
C ALA A 116 5.21 -17.27 -1.50
N ASP A 117 5.06 -17.48 -0.20
CA ASP A 117 3.86 -18.06 0.44
C ASP A 117 2.67 -17.09 0.54
N LYS A 118 2.92 -15.79 0.36
CA LYS A 118 1.93 -14.70 0.52
C LYS A 118 1.60 -13.99 -0.80
N GLN A 119 2.28 -14.34 -1.88
CA GLN A 119 2.11 -13.64 -3.16
C GLN A 119 0.71 -13.84 -3.75
N MET A 120 0.15 -12.73 -4.21
CA MET A 120 -0.92 -12.66 -5.20
C MET A 120 -0.46 -11.74 -6.32
N VAL A 121 0.03 -12.34 -7.41
CA VAL A 121 0.51 -11.58 -8.57
C VAL A 121 -0.67 -11.08 -9.37
N VAL A 122 -0.64 -9.80 -9.71
CA VAL A 122 -1.65 -9.13 -10.56
C VAL A 122 -1.01 -8.41 -11.74
N GLY A 123 -1.76 -8.26 -12.81
CA GLY A 123 -1.38 -7.57 -14.04
C GLY A 123 -2.52 -6.73 -14.60
N GLU A 124 -2.36 -6.33 -15.86
CA GLU A 124 -3.31 -5.47 -16.57
C GLU A 124 -4.72 -6.09 -16.61
N GLY A 125 -5.70 -5.36 -16.07
CA GLY A 125 -7.11 -5.75 -16.10
C GLY A 125 -7.51 -6.81 -15.08
N ASP A 126 -6.58 -7.33 -14.27
CA ASP A 126 -6.91 -8.26 -13.19
C ASP A 126 -7.82 -7.57 -12.17
N THR A 127 -8.66 -8.35 -11.49
CA THR A 127 -9.63 -7.83 -10.52
C THR A 127 -9.54 -8.56 -9.18
N LEU A 128 -9.89 -7.84 -8.10
CA LEU A 128 -10.01 -8.37 -6.76
C LEU A 128 -11.31 -7.91 -6.12
N SER A 129 -12.14 -8.85 -5.69
CA SER A 129 -13.34 -8.55 -4.92
C SER A 129 -13.03 -8.55 -3.42
N LEU A 130 -13.48 -7.50 -2.73
CA LEU A 130 -13.43 -7.41 -1.27
C LEU A 130 -14.78 -7.71 -0.60
N GLY A 131 -15.81 -7.95 -1.42
CA GLY A 131 -17.22 -8.05 -1.06
C GLY A 131 -18.01 -7.04 -1.90
N ARG A 132 -18.33 -5.87 -1.34
CA ARG A 132 -18.96 -4.76 -2.06
C ARG A 132 -17.98 -4.06 -3.02
N HIS A 133 -16.75 -3.83 -2.57
CA HIS A 133 -15.72 -3.17 -3.37
C HIS A 133 -15.11 -4.11 -4.41
N GLN A 134 -14.97 -3.58 -5.63
CA GLN A 134 -14.38 -4.29 -6.77
C GLN A 134 -13.18 -3.50 -7.27
N LEU A 135 -12.01 -4.04 -7.04
CA LEU A 135 -10.74 -3.44 -7.45
C LEU A 135 -10.32 -3.96 -8.82
N THR A 136 -9.85 -3.08 -9.67
CA THR A 136 -9.23 -3.41 -10.97
C THR A 136 -7.83 -2.86 -11.00
N PHE A 137 -6.85 -3.68 -11.39
CA PHE A 137 -5.45 -3.30 -11.49
C PHE A 137 -5.11 -2.86 -12.90
N VAL A 138 -4.39 -1.75 -13.01
CA VAL A 138 -3.90 -1.21 -14.28
C VAL A 138 -2.40 -1.05 -14.17
N THR A 139 -1.67 -1.60 -15.13
CA THR A 139 -0.20 -1.49 -15.14
C THR A 139 0.23 -0.11 -15.64
N ALA A 140 1.16 0.52 -14.94
CA ALA A 140 1.71 1.83 -15.28
C ALA A 140 3.25 1.79 -15.35
N PRO A 141 3.85 0.89 -16.17
CA PRO A 141 5.29 0.69 -16.17
C PRO A 141 6.03 1.96 -16.57
N MET A 142 7.10 2.29 -15.84
CA MET A 142 7.91 3.51 -15.99
C MET A 142 7.17 4.83 -15.66
N VAL A 143 6.07 4.73 -14.92
CA VAL A 143 5.38 5.90 -14.35
C VAL A 143 5.40 5.82 -12.80
N HIS A 144 6.50 6.15 -12.09
CA HIS A 144 7.79 6.46 -12.77
C HIS A 144 8.79 5.28 -12.72
N TRP A 145 8.51 4.18 -11.99
CA TRP A 145 9.32 2.97 -11.90
C TRP A 145 8.69 1.82 -12.69
N PRO A 146 9.48 0.76 -12.99
CA PRO A 146 9.04 -0.25 -13.96
C PRO A 146 7.98 -1.23 -13.45
N GLU A 147 7.73 -1.29 -12.15
CA GLU A 147 6.80 -2.23 -11.51
C GLU A 147 5.44 -1.64 -11.19
N VAL A 148 5.28 -0.32 -11.38
CA VAL A 148 4.10 0.44 -10.91
C VAL A 148 2.80 -0.12 -11.47
N ILE A 149 1.83 -0.25 -10.58
CA ILE A 149 0.43 -0.44 -10.89
C ILE A 149 -0.38 0.67 -10.24
N VAL A 150 -1.56 0.95 -10.75
CA VAL A 150 -2.60 1.75 -10.09
C VAL A 150 -3.84 0.90 -9.90
N THR A 151 -4.61 1.18 -8.87
CA THR A 151 -5.79 0.40 -8.50
C THR A 151 -7.03 1.26 -8.58
N TYR A 152 -8.02 0.83 -9.37
CA TYR A 152 -9.32 1.49 -9.47
C TYR A 152 -10.39 0.72 -8.71
N ASP A 153 -10.99 1.36 -7.73
CA ASP A 153 -12.21 0.88 -7.08
C ASP A 153 -13.44 1.38 -7.85
N SER A 154 -14.15 0.47 -8.49
CA SER A 154 -15.34 0.79 -9.30
C SER A 154 -16.56 1.11 -8.44
N THR A 155 -16.58 0.71 -7.17
CA THR A 155 -17.71 0.89 -6.25
C THR A 155 -17.84 2.34 -5.80
N ASP A 156 -16.80 2.90 -5.24
CA ASP A 156 -16.76 4.28 -4.76
C ASP A 156 -16.11 5.23 -5.80
N LYS A 157 -15.66 4.70 -6.96
CA LYS A 157 -15.00 5.44 -8.06
C LYS A 157 -13.74 6.16 -7.60
N VAL A 158 -12.92 5.45 -6.84
CA VAL A 158 -11.63 5.95 -6.34
C VAL A 158 -10.50 5.30 -7.12
N LEU A 159 -9.55 6.10 -7.55
CA LEU A 159 -8.28 5.66 -8.12
C LEU A 159 -7.16 5.90 -7.09
N PHE A 160 -6.43 4.86 -6.81
CA PHE A 160 -5.24 4.87 -5.96
C PHE A 160 -3.97 4.82 -6.80
#